data_242ea9d987f20f149ede37b7793cda1e
#
_entry.id   242ea9d987f20f149ede37b7793cda1e
#
_cell.length_a   1.000
_cell.length_b   1.000
_cell.length_c   1.000
_cell.angle_alpha   90.00
_cell.angle_beta   90.00
_cell.angle_gamma   90.00
#
_symmetry.space_group_name_H-M   'P 1'
#
loop_
_entity.id
_entity.type
_entity.pdbx_description
1 polymer ?
#
loop_
_entity_poly.entity_id
_entity_poly.type
_entity_poly.pdbx_seq_one_letter_code
_entity_poly.pdbx_strand_id
1 'polypeptide(L)'
;MKNISKLSIVTILLVSSLTIMVGSVIAPALPSIVENLDFKFTPGLLVTLPSLGVVIFSPIIGRLINKLGPFQLLCWGLIPYAVLGFIGFYLKNNYLLIVDRLLLGAACVAIQVAITTFIAQLFEGKDRMKMIAWQGMAIELGGVLFLSIGGFLGELNWTFPFYIYLLAIPFLIMVLRSLPKANIKQNKSTYTNDDSDEKRFEKRIMKPVFMGSFFSMAIFFVAYVTLPAYLPKQFSFTESSTGYFMSAISLVAVLTASQMPNITQKLGEKITVCIGFLFFALGYLLFGVTLEIYIMYVGVVLTGIGFGLTVPLLNHLVVEYSGEMSRGKNLGRFSMMVFAGQFAATFVEYIPGNSFYIFICTAFISLLVAIFLYIFFKRNN
;
A
#
# COMPACT_ATOMS: atom_id res chain seq x y z
N MET A 1 3.06 3.07 32.66
CA MET A 1 2.34 3.07 31.38
C MET A 1 1.65 4.42 31.23
N LYS A 2 2.00 5.22 30.22
CA LYS A 2 1.17 6.40 29.90
C LYS A 2 -0.21 5.89 29.48
N ASN A 3 -1.27 6.37 30.13
CA ASN A 3 -2.66 6.08 29.74
C ASN A 3 -2.89 6.65 28.33
N ILE A 4 -2.67 5.84 27.32
CA ILE A 4 -2.96 6.21 25.93
C ILE A 4 -4.48 6.18 25.78
N SER A 5 -5.06 7.30 25.40
CA SER A 5 -6.51 7.41 25.26
C SER A 5 -6.99 6.54 24.08
N LYS A 6 -8.22 6.01 24.18
CA LYS A 6 -8.87 5.31 23.05
C LYS A 6 -8.90 6.21 21.81
N LEU A 7 -9.09 7.52 22.01
CA LEU A 7 -9.12 8.49 20.92
C LEU A 7 -7.75 8.56 20.19
N SER A 8 -6.61 8.47 20.91
CA SER A 8 -5.29 8.44 20.28
C SER A 8 -5.12 7.21 19.38
N ILE A 9 -5.58 6.04 19.83
CA ILE A 9 -5.52 4.79 19.03
C ILE A 9 -6.35 4.95 17.76
N VAL A 10 -7.60 5.38 17.90
CA VAL A 10 -8.51 5.60 16.75
C VAL A 10 -7.91 6.63 15.78
N THR A 11 -7.35 7.74 16.28
CA THR A 11 -6.69 8.75 15.45
C THR A 11 -5.54 8.16 14.64
N ILE A 12 -4.66 7.37 15.29
CA ILE A 12 -3.54 6.71 14.60
C ILE A 12 -4.05 5.79 13.48
N LEU A 13 -5.09 5.00 13.74
CA LEU A 13 -5.65 4.06 12.75
C LEU A 13 -6.32 4.78 11.57
N LEU A 14 -7.14 5.79 11.84
CA LEU A 14 -7.81 6.58 10.81
C LEU A 14 -6.81 7.35 9.94
N VAL A 15 -5.80 7.98 10.56
CA VAL A 15 -4.77 8.68 9.79
C VAL A 15 -3.92 7.71 8.96
N SER A 16 -3.68 6.50 9.46
CA SER A 16 -2.97 5.46 8.70
C SER A 16 -3.70 5.07 7.42
N SER A 17 -5.03 5.05 7.40
CA SER A 17 -5.80 4.70 6.21
C SER A 17 -5.63 5.72 5.06
N LEU A 18 -5.22 6.96 5.34
CA LEU A 18 -4.93 7.95 4.30
C LEU A 18 -3.78 7.50 3.36
N THR A 19 -2.91 6.61 3.81
CA THR A 19 -1.78 6.15 3.00
C THR A 19 -2.20 5.31 1.80
N ILE A 20 -3.26 4.53 1.90
CA ILE A 20 -3.85 3.80 0.77
C ILE A 20 -4.83 4.68 -0.01
N MET A 21 -5.52 5.61 0.66
CA MET A 21 -6.48 6.52 0.05
C MET A 21 -5.86 7.31 -1.11
N VAL A 22 -4.57 7.62 -1.03
CA VAL A 22 -3.84 8.47 -1.98
C VAL A 22 -4.02 8.07 -3.46
N GLY A 23 -4.24 6.80 -3.75
CA GLY A 23 -4.52 6.30 -5.09
C GLY A 23 -5.89 5.63 -5.21
N SER A 24 -6.34 4.93 -4.16
CA SER A 24 -7.54 4.10 -4.22
C SER A 24 -8.82 4.90 -4.43
N VAL A 25 -8.91 6.12 -3.90
CA VAL A 25 -10.14 6.92 -3.98
C VAL A 25 -10.47 7.38 -5.39
N ILE A 26 -9.47 7.62 -6.24
CA ILE A 26 -9.66 8.06 -7.63
C ILE A 26 -9.64 6.88 -8.63
N ALA A 27 -9.15 5.69 -8.22
CA ALA A 27 -8.93 4.58 -9.12
C ALA A 27 -10.19 4.11 -9.86
N PRO A 28 -11.37 3.91 -9.23
CA PRO A 28 -12.56 3.46 -9.96
C PRO A 28 -13.07 4.44 -11.00
N ALA A 29 -12.90 5.75 -10.75
CA ALA A 29 -13.32 6.84 -11.65
C ALA A 29 -12.22 7.28 -12.62
N LEU A 30 -11.13 6.52 -12.72
CA LEU A 30 -9.95 6.90 -13.49
C LEU A 30 -10.23 7.24 -14.96
N PRO A 31 -11.05 6.48 -15.72
CA PRO A 31 -11.38 6.83 -17.12
C PRO A 31 -12.01 8.21 -17.25
N SER A 32 -13.05 8.51 -16.46
CA SER A 32 -13.74 9.82 -16.49
C SER A 32 -12.82 10.96 -16.04
N ILE A 33 -11.97 10.73 -15.05
CA ILE A 33 -10.99 11.73 -14.60
C ILE A 33 -9.99 12.07 -15.71
N VAL A 34 -9.44 11.05 -16.37
CA VAL A 34 -8.45 11.20 -17.46
C VAL A 34 -9.06 11.96 -18.64
N GLU A 35 -10.29 11.62 -19.03
CA GLU A 35 -11.01 12.27 -20.11
C GLU A 35 -11.27 13.76 -19.81
N ASN A 36 -11.80 14.07 -18.61
CA ASN A 36 -12.15 15.44 -18.24
C ASN A 36 -10.94 16.34 -17.98
N LEU A 37 -9.79 15.77 -17.57
CA LEU A 37 -8.54 16.51 -17.37
C LEU A 37 -7.69 16.63 -18.65
N ASP A 38 -8.10 15.99 -19.77
CA ASP A 38 -7.28 15.83 -21.00
C ASP A 38 -5.86 15.34 -20.66
N PHE A 39 -5.78 14.29 -19.81
CA PHE A 39 -4.51 13.76 -19.34
C PHE A 39 -3.86 12.92 -20.44
N LYS A 40 -2.72 13.39 -20.95
CA LYS A 40 -2.07 12.85 -22.16
C LYS A 40 -1.12 11.67 -21.91
N PHE A 41 -0.89 11.32 -20.65
CA PHE A 41 -0.06 10.18 -20.27
C PHE A 41 -0.92 8.97 -19.95
N THR A 42 -0.29 7.85 -19.60
CA THR A 42 -1.00 6.63 -19.20
C THR A 42 -1.88 6.88 -17.97
N PRO A 43 -3.15 6.46 -17.99
CA PRO A 43 -4.10 6.68 -16.89
C PRO A 43 -3.60 6.23 -15.53
N GLY A 44 -2.96 5.07 -15.45
CA GLY A 44 -2.42 4.51 -14.22
C GLY A 44 -1.41 5.40 -13.51
N LEU A 45 -0.75 6.33 -14.21
CA LEU A 45 0.15 7.30 -13.57
C LEU A 45 -0.58 8.15 -12.53
N LEU A 46 -1.83 8.54 -12.72
CA LEU A 46 -2.56 9.35 -11.73
C LEU A 46 -2.71 8.64 -10.39
N VAL A 47 -2.85 7.31 -10.41
CA VAL A 47 -2.99 6.47 -9.21
C VAL A 47 -1.63 6.16 -8.58
N THR A 48 -0.58 5.98 -9.39
CA THR A 48 0.71 5.43 -8.94
C THR A 48 1.82 6.48 -8.77
N LEU A 49 1.73 7.66 -9.37
CA LEU A 49 2.69 8.76 -9.18
C LEU A 49 2.91 9.15 -7.71
N PRO A 50 1.88 9.19 -6.84
CA PRO A 50 2.12 9.43 -5.43
C PRO A 50 3.07 8.40 -4.81
N SER A 51 3.05 7.14 -5.26
CA SER A 51 3.95 6.09 -4.76
C SER A 51 5.40 6.36 -5.17
N LEU A 52 5.62 6.86 -6.39
CA LEU A 52 6.95 7.35 -6.80
C LEU A 52 7.39 8.52 -5.91
N GLY A 53 6.47 9.45 -5.61
CA GLY A 53 6.72 10.53 -4.66
C GLY A 53 7.14 10.02 -3.29
N VAL A 54 6.46 8.99 -2.75
CA VAL A 54 6.87 8.32 -1.50
C VAL A 54 8.30 7.83 -1.59
N VAL A 55 8.68 7.13 -2.66
CA VAL A 55 10.05 6.58 -2.82
C VAL A 55 11.09 7.70 -2.89
N ILE A 56 10.85 8.75 -3.69
CA ILE A 56 11.78 9.87 -3.87
C ILE A 56 11.97 10.66 -2.58
N PHE A 57 10.88 10.97 -1.87
CA PHE A 57 10.93 11.84 -0.70
C PHE A 57 11.19 11.10 0.62
N SER A 58 11.10 9.77 0.67
CA SER A 58 11.39 8.96 1.89
C SER A 58 12.71 9.30 2.57
N PRO A 59 13.86 9.44 1.86
CA PRO A 59 15.13 9.78 2.52
C PRO A 59 15.14 11.18 3.13
N ILE A 60 14.43 12.12 2.50
CA ILE A 60 14.32 13.52 2.97
C ILE A 60 13.44 13.56 4.24
N ILE A 61 12.28 12.93 4.18
CA ILE A 61 11.34 12.84 5.30
C ILE A 61 11.95 12.06 6.48
N GLY A 62 12.72 11.00 6.21
CA GLY A 62 13.48 10.26 7.23
C GLY A 62 14.54 11.08 7.96
N ARG A 63 15.06 12.15 7.34
CA ARG A 63 15.92 13.13 8.03
C ARG A 63 15.09 14.19 8.78
N LEU A 64 13.97 14.60 8.19
CA LEU A 64 13.12 15.66 8.72
C LEU A 64 12.42 15.23 10.00
N ILE A 65 12.04 13.96 10.18
CA ILE A 65 11.44 13.41 11.39
C ILE A 65 12.35 13.62 12.62
N ASN A 66 13.68 13.51 12.43
CA ASN A 66 14.64 13.70 13.52
C ASN A 66 14.75 15.16 13.96
N LYS A 67 14.41 16.12 13.07
CA LYS A 67 14.46 17.56 13.37
C LYS A 67 13.13 18.07 13.93
N LEU A 68 12.03 17.72 13.29
CA LEU A 68 10.69 18.23 13.64
C LEU A 68 9.98 17.38 14.70
N GLY A 69 10.31 16.09 14.78
CA GLY A 69 9.56 15.12 15.57
C GLY A 69 8.23 14.70 14.91
N PRO A 70 7.59 13.64 15.46
CA PRO A 70 6.43 13.03 14.80
C PRO A 70 5.20 13.94 14.77
N PHE A 71 4.98 14.76 15.80
CA PHE A 71 3.82 15.62 15.87
C PHE A 71 3.82 16.71 14.78
N GLN A 72 4.91 17.46 14.68
CA GLN A 72 5.04 18.52 13.69
C GLN A 72 5.06 17.93 12.28
N LEU A 73 5.80 16.84 12.06
CA LEU A 73 5.85 16.18 10.75
C LEU A 73 4.47 15.70 10.30
N LEU A 74 3.65 15.17 11.23
CA LEU A 74 2.29 14.74 10.93
C LEU A 74 1.40 15.90 10.51
N CYS A 75 1.44 17.02 11.24
CA CYS A 75 0.69 18.23 10.90
C CYS A 75 1.13 18.78 9.53
N TRP A 76 2.44 18.85 9.28
CA TRP A 76 3.03 19.28 8.01
C TRP A 76 2.75 18.31 6.86
N GLY A 77 2.41 17.05 7.13
CA GLY A 77 1.97 16.08 6.13
C GLY A 77 0.48 16.21 5.80
N LEU A 78 -0.39 16.33 6.82
CA LEU A 78 -1.85 16.33 6.65
C LEU A 78 -2.37 17.56 5.89
N ILE A 79 -1.79 18.75 6.10
CA ILE A 79 -2.22 19.97 5.40
C ILE A 79 -1.95 19.88 3.89
N PRO A 80 -0.69 19.64 3.42
CA PRO A 80 -0.45 19.47 2.00
C PRO A 80 -1.21 18.28 1.40
N TYR A 81 -1.39 17.20 2.17
CA TYR A 81 -2.16 16.05 1.71
C TYR A 81 -3.60 16.44 1.34
N ALA A 82 -4.28 17.21 2.20
CA ALA A 82 -5.62 17.70 1.94
C ALA A 82 -5.65 18.64 0.72
N VAL A 83 -4.73 19.61 0.68
CA VAL A 83 -4.70 20.65 -0.36
C VAL A 83 -4.36 20.05 -1.72
N LEU A 84 -3.24 19.33 -1.84
CA LEU A 84 -2.79 18.72 -3.10
C LEU A 84 -3.78 17.65 -3.59
N GLY A 85 -4.32 16.83 -2.67
CA GLY A 85 -5.35 15.87 -3.04
C GLY A 85 -6.58 16.54 -3.64
N PHE A 86 -7.07 17.62 -3.00
CA PHE A 86 -8.25 18.35 -3.43
C PHE A 86 -8.05 19.14 -4.72
N ILE A 87 -6.98 19.89 -4.87
CA ILE A 87 -6.77 20.77 -6.04
C ILE A 87 -6.49 20.01 -7.33
N GLY A 88 -6.21 18.70 -7.26
CA GLY A 88 -5.84 17.88 -8.42
C GLY A 88 -6.82 17.97 -9.59
N PHE A 89 -8.12 18.11 -9.34
CA PHE A 89 -9.11 18.23 -10.42
C PHE A 89 -9.15 19.60 -11.10
N TYR A 90 -8.53 20.65 -10.52
CA TYR A 90 -8.40 21.95 -11.17
C TYR A 90 -7.18 22.04 -12.11
N LEU A 91 -6.24 21.10 -11.98
CA LEU A 91 -4.96 21.15 -12.69
C LEU A 91 -5.09 20.58 -14.10
N LYS A 92 -5.48 21.42 -15.06
CA LYS A 92 -5.57 21.06 -16.49
C LYS A 92 -4.21 20.92 -17.18
N ASN A 93 -3.13 21.45 -16.58
CA ASN A 93 -1.79 21.26 -17.11
C ASN A 93 -1.23 19.92 -16.63
N ASN A 94 -0.95 19.02 -17.57
CA ASN A 94 -0.49 17.67 -17.29
C ASN A 94 0.80 17.61 -16.47
N TYR A 95 1.75 18.53 -16.72
CA TYR A 95 3.02 18.57 -15.96
C TYR A 95 2.81 19.03 -14.53
N LEU A 96 1.94 20.05 -14.32
CA LEU A 96 1.59 20.50 -12.97
C LEU A 96 0.86 19.39 -12.20
N LEU A 97 -0.01 18.63 -12.86
CA LEU A 97 -0.69 17.52 -12.26
C LEU A 97 0.28 16.39 -11.86
N ILE A 98 1.29 16.09 -12.68
CA ILE A 98 2.36 15.14 -12.33
C ILE A 98 3.12 15.60 -11.09
N VAL A 99 3.53 16.87 -11.05
CA VAL A 99 4.24 17.45 -9.89
C VAL A 99 3.35 17.41 -8.64
N ASP A 100 2.08 17.75 -8.76
CA ASP A 100 1.10 17.69 -7.68
C ASP A 100 0.98 16.26 -7.12
N ARG A 101 0.83 15.25 -7.98
CA ARG A 101 0.76 13.84 -7.55
C ARG A 101 2.05 13.37 -6.86
N LEU A 102 3.23 13.80 -7.33
CA LEU A 102 4.51 13.50 -6.67
C LEU A 102 4.61 14.18 -5.29
N LEU A 103 4.18 15.42 -5.17
CA LEU A 103 4.17 16.14 -3.89
C LEU A 103 3.13 15.57 -2.92
N LEU A 104 1.98 15.12 -3.43
CA LEU A 104 1.00 14.36 -2.63
C LEU A 104 1.64 13.10 -2.03
N GLY A 105 2.51 12.43 -2.79
CA GLY A 105 3.33 11.31 -2.29
C GLY A 105 4.29 11.72 -1.18
N ALA A 106 4.91 12.91 -1.28
CA ALA A 106 5.75 13.46 -0.21
C ALA A 106 4.95 13.70 1.08
N ALA A 107 3.73 14.23 0.97
CA ALA A 107 2.81 14.40 2.09
C ALA A 107 2.39 13.04 2.69
N CYS A 108 2.10 12.05 1.83
CA CYS A 108 1.74 10.69 2.24
C CYS A 108 2.86 10.03 3.07
N VAL A 109 4.12 10.09 2.62
CA VAL A 109 5.24 9.51 3.36
C VAL A 109 5.52 10.26 4.67
N ALA A 110 5.28 11.57 4.73
CA ALA A 110 5.39 12.33 5.97
C ALA A 110 4.38 11.83 7.02
N ILE A 111 3.13 11.59 6.60
CA ILE A 111 2.08 10.99 7.45
C ILE A 111 2.50 9.59 7.91
N GLN A 112 2.92 8.72 6.99
CA GLN A 112 3.28 7.34 7.29
C GLN A 112 4.44 7.25 8.28
N VAL A 113 5.53 8.00 8.04
CA VAL A 113 6.71 8.00 8.92
C VAL A 113 6.36 8.57 10.30
N ALA A 114 5.56 9.63 10.36
CA ALA A 114 5.13 10.22 11.62
C ALA A 114 4.28 9.24 12.44
N ILE A 115 3.29 8.61 11.85
CA ILE A 115 2.40 7.63 12.51
C ILE A 115 3.20 6.41 13.00
N THR A 116 4.07 5.86 12.16
CA THR A 116 4.92 4.72 12.56
C THR A 116 5.83 5.10 13.72
N THR A 117 6.35 6.34 13.73
CA THR A 117 7.16 6.86 14.85
C THR A 117 6.31 7.02 16.11
N PHE A 118 5.07 7.50 16.02
CA PHE A 118 4.16 7.54 17.18
C PHE A 118 3.90 6.15 17.76
N ILE A 119 3.63 5.16 16.90
CA ILE A 119 3.46 3.78 17.37
C ILE A 119 4.72 3.30 18.11
N ALA A 120 5.90 3.57 17.57
CA ALA A 120 7.15 3.18 18.18
C ALA A 120 7.44 3.88 19.52
N GLN A 121 6.96 5.13 19.69
CA GLN A 121 7.16 5.93 20.91
C GLN A 121 6.13 5.71 22.01
N LEU A 122 4.88 5.38 21.61
CA LEU A 122 3.76 5.27 22.54
C LEU A 122 3.54 3.83 23.03
N PHE A 123 3.96 2.83 22.25
CA PHE A 123 3.74 1.41 22.55
C PHE A 123 5.06 0.65 22.64
N GLU A 124 5.10 -0.37 23.52
CA GLU A 124 6.26 -1.22 23.73
C GLU A 124 5.91 -2.70 23.65
N GLY A 125 6.89 -3.55 23.35
CA GLY A 125 6.76 -5.01 23.35
C GLY A 125 5.56 -5.52 22.53
N LYS A 126 4.72 -6.33 23.16
CA LYS A 126 3.54 -6.95 22.52
C LYS A 126 2.48 -5.91 22.07
N ASP A 127 2.32 -4.82 22.83
CA ASP A 127 1.36 -3.78 22.48
C ASP A 127 1.78 -3.02 21.21
N ARG A 128 3.09 -2.81 21.01
CA ARG A 128 3.62 -2.23 19.76
C ARG A 128 3.32 -3.14 18.56
N MET A 129 3.59 -4.43 18.69
CA MET A 129 3.29 -5.41 17.62
C MET A 129 1.81 -5.44 17.29
N LYS A 130 0.94 -5.44 18.30
CA LYS A 130 -0.51 -5.39 18.12
C LYS A 130 -0.95 -4.11 17.40
N MET A 131 -0.35 -2.97 17.75
CA MET A 131 -0.69 -1.68 17.15
C MET A 131 -0.23 -1.60 15.68
N ILE A 132 0.93 -2.17 15.33
CA ILE A 132 1.40 -2.28 13.94
C ILE A 132 0.46 -3.18 13.13
N ALA A 133 0.00 -4.29 13.70
CA ALA A 133 -0.99 -5.15 13.04
C ALA A 133 -2.32 -4.43 12.80
N TRP A 134 -2.82 -3.68 13.79
CA TRP A 134 -4.02 -2.88 13.65
C TRP A 134 -3.86 -1.76 12.61
N GLN A 135 -2.68 -1.13 12.54
CA GLN A 135 -2.35 -0.16 11.51
C GLN A 135 -2.46 -0.78 10.10
N GLY A 136 -1.87 -1.95 9.90
CA GLY A 136 -1.98 -2.68 8.62
C GLY A 136 -3.44 -2.98 8.26
N MET A 137 -4.24 -3.49 9.21
CA MET A 137 -5.67 -3.73 8.98
C MET A 137 -6.44 -2.45 8.67
N ALA A 138 -6.14 -1.33 9.34
CA ALA A 138 -6.79 -0.05 9.09
C ALA A 138 -6.47 0.50 7.69
N ILE A 139 -5.25 0.30 7.20
CA ILE A 139 -4.85 0.65 5.83
C ILE A 139 -5.68 -0.16 4.82
N GLU A 140 -5.74 -1.48 4.97
CA GLU A 140 -6.47 -2.35 4.04
C GLU A 140 -7.99 -2.11 4.07
N LEU A 141 -8.58 -1.94 5.26
CA LEU A 141 -9.99 -1.53 5.39
C LEU A 141 -10.25 -0.16 4.77
N GLY A 142 -9.26 0.75 4.87
CA GLY A 142 -9.28 2.02 4.13
C GLY A 142 -9.38 1.78 2.63
N GLY A 143 -8.64 0.81 2.08
CA GLY A 143 -8.74 0.42 0.68
C GLY A 143 -10.17 0.01 0.28
N VAL A 144 -10.82 -0.84 1.09
CA VAL A 144 -12.22 -1.24 0.87
C VAL A 144 -13.15 -0.03 0.81
N LEU A 145 -13.04 0.85 1.81
CA LEU A 145 -13.92 2.02 1.94
C LEU A 145 -13.67 3.04 0.81
N PHE A 146 -12.40 3.38 0.55
CA PHE A 146 -12.08 4.44 -0.41
C PHE A 146 -12.30 4.02 -1.86
N LEU A 147 -12.14 2.74 -2.22
CA LEU A 147 -12.54 2.22 -3.52
C LEU A 147 -14.05 2.28 -3.72
N SER A 148 -14.82 1.84 -2.71
CA SER A 148 -16.28 1.84 -2.77
C SER A 148 -16.84 3.27 -2.86
N ILE A 149 -16.40 4.15 -1.95
CA ILE A 149 -16.86 5.54 -1.89
C ILE A 149 -16.36 6.32 -3.12
N GLY A 150 -15.12 6.09 -3.54
CA GLY A 150 -14.53 6.73 -4.71
C GLY A 150 -15.28 6.39 -6.00
N GLY A 151 -15.65 5.12 -6.19
CA GLY A 151 -16.48 4.69 -7.31
C GLY A 151 -17.88 5.31 -7.28
N PHE A 152 -18.56 5.25 -6.13
CA PHE A 152 -19.88 5.86 -5.96
C PHE A 152 -19.89 7.37 -6.22
N LEU A 153 -18.93 8.10 -5.68
CA LEU A 153 -18.81 9.53 -5.89
C LEU A 153 -18.39 9.88 -7.30
N GLY A 154 -17.50 9.08 -7.91
CA GLY A 154 -17.06 9.26 -9.29
C GLY A 154 -18.23 9.16 -10.27
N GLU A 155 -19.13 8.19 -10.09
CA GLU A 155 -20.33 8.02 -10.90
C GLU A 155 -21.28 9.23 -10.83
N LEU A 156 -21.37 9.89 -9.66
CA LEU A 156 -22.13 11.12 -9.51
C LEU A 156 -21.46 12.31 -10.21
N ASN A 157 -20.15 12.45 -10.03
CA ASN A 157 -19.35 13.47 -10.69
C ASN A 157 -17.85 13.10 -10.56
N TRP A 158 -17.13 13.15 -11.67
CA TRP A 158 -15.70 12.82 -11.72
C TRP A 158 -14.81 13.64 -10.75
N THR A 159 -15.27 14.82 -10.30
CA THR A 159 -14.54 15.67 -9.34
C THR A 159 -14.75 15.25 -7.89
N PHE A 160 -15.85 14.56 -7.56
CA PHE A 160 -16.23 14.28 -6.17
C PHE A 160 -15.24 13.37 -5.43
N PRO A 161 -14.57 12.39 -6.05
CA PRO A 161 -13.52 11.62 -5.37
C PRO A 161 -12.40 12.48 -4.79
N PHE A 162 -12.10 13.63 -5.41
CA PHE A 162 -11.06 14.54 -4.91
C PHE A 162 -11.45 15.25 -3.60
N TYR A 163 -12.74 15.42 -3.31
CA TYR A 163 -13.20 16.00 -2.04
C TYR A 163 -12.89 15.11 -0.84
N ILE A 164 -12.73 13.79 -1.04
CA ILE A 164 -12.40 12.84 0.02
C ILE A 164 -11.03 13.14 0.65
N TYR A 165 -10.08 13.71 -0.10
CA TYR A 165 -8.79 14.11 0.47
C TYR A 165 -8.91 15.14 1.59
N LEU A 166 -10.00 15.92 1.62
CA LEU A 166 -10.29 16.87 2.70
C LEU A 166 -10.54 16.18 4.05
N LEU A 167 -10.76 14.84 4.09
CA LEU A 167 -10.79 14.06 5.33
C LEU A 167 -9.50 14.21 6.16
N ALA A 168 -8.39 14.59 5.54
CA ALA A 168 -7.16 14.89 6.28
C ALA A 168 -7.34 16.09 7.24
N ILE A 169 -8.30 17.01 6.99
CA ILE A 169 -8.56 18.17 7.87
C ILE A 169 -9.22 17.74 9.19
N PRO A 170 -10.36 17.04 9.24
CA PRO A 170 -10.91 16.53 10.49
C PRO A 170 -9.93 15.59 11.21
N PHE A 171 -9.13 14.80 10.47
CA PHE A 171 -8.09 13.96 11.09
C PHE A 171 -6.97 14.80 11.71
N LEU A 172 -6.61 15.93 11.10
CA LEU A 172 -5.68 16.89 11.71
C LEU A 172 -6.24 17.43 13.03
N ILE A 173 -7.53 17.79 13.11
CA ILE A 173 -8.16 18.23 14.35
C ILE A 173 -8.11 17.13 15.42
N MET A 174 -8.34 15.88 15.04
CA MET A 174 -8.18 14.74 15.95
C MET A 174 -6.74 14.59 16.44
N VAL A 175 -5.75 14.73 15.57
CA VAL A 175 -4.31 14.71 15.92
C VAL A 175 -3.98 15.79 16.93
N LEU A 176 -4.42 17.03 16.70
CA LEU A 176 -4.18 18.18 17.58
C LEU A 176 -4.75 17.98 18.99
N ARG A 177 -5.85 17.22 19.12
CA ARG A 177 -6.57 16.98 20.38
C ARG A 177 -6.09 15.72 21.11
N SER A 178 -5.58 14.71 20.39
CA SER A 178 -5.37 13.37 20.97
C SER A 178 -3.93 12.93 21.06
N LEU A 179 -3.03 13.46 20.21
CA LEU A 179 -1.64 13.02 20.21
C LEU A 179 -0.72 13.97 20.98
N PRO A 180 0.31 13.43 21.67
CA PRO A 180 1.23 14.24 22.47
C PRO A 180 2.13 15.10 21.57
N LYS A 181 2.25 16.39 21.93
CA LYS A 181 3.13 17.36 21.24
C LYS A 181 4.61 17.21 21.56
N ALA A 182 4.93 16.57 22.67
CA ALA A 182 6.30 16.42 23.13
C ALA A 182 7.04 15.32 22.36
N ASN A 183 8.27 15.61 21.92
CA ASN A 183 9.19 14.60 21.43
C ASN A 183 9.61 13.70 22.59
N ILE A 184 9.10 12.49 22.63
CA ILE A 184 9.57 11.48 23.57
C ILE A 184 10.94 11.03 23.03
N LYS A 185 12.02 11.42 23.71
CA LYS A 185 13.38 10.98 23.36
C LYS A 185 13.39 9.45 23.33
N GLN A 186 13.71 8.86 22.19
CA GLN A 186 14.09 7.46 22.16
C GLN A 186 15.38 7.31 22.95
N ASN A 187 15.36 6.50 24.00
CA ASN A 187 16.59 6.02 24.61
C ASN A 187 17.34 5.25 23.52
N LYS A 188 18.47 5.79 23.08
CA LYS A 188 19.44 5.04 22.29
C LYS A 188 19.95 3.92 23.20
N SER A 189 19.38 2.74 23.06
CA SER A 189 19.99 1.54 23.65
C SER A 189 21.35 1.35 23.00
N THR A 190 22.40 1.55 23.79
CA THR A 190 23.78 1.26 23.42
C THR A 190 23.95 -0.27 23.53
N TYR A 191 23.68 -0.99 22.49
CA TYR A 191 24.02 -2.42 22.43
C TYR A 191 25.34 -2.56 21.65
N THR A 192 26.35 -3.02 22.35
CA THR A 192 27.64 -3.48 21.84
C THR A 192 27.53 -4.99 21.59
N ASN A 193 28.06 -5.41 20.50
CA ASN A 193 28.30 -6.74 19.93
C ASN A 193 27.31 -7.18 18.86
N ASP A 194 27.82 -6.99 17.69
CA ASP A 194 27.18 -7.34 16.42
C ASP A 194 27.99 -8.51 15.83
N ASP A 195 27.44 -9.71 15.93
CA ASP A 195 28.05 -10.92 15.38
C ASP A 195 28.05 -10.83 13.86
N SER A 196 29.21 -11.00 13.22
CA SER A 196 29.37 -10.84 11.77
C SER A 196 28.54 -11.86 10.95
N ASP A 197 28.29 -13.03 11.55
CA ASP A 197 27.53 -14.09 10.92
C ASP A 197 26.01 -13.80 10.94
N GLU A 198 25.51 -13.20 12.03
CA GLU A 198 24.11 -12.75 12.12
C GLU A 198 23.79 -11.68 11.09
N LYS A 199 24.67 -10.70 10.88
CA LYS A 199 24.54 -9.69 9.83
C LYS A 199 24.56 -10.28 8.42
N ARG A 200 25.38 -11.31 8.18
CA ARG A 200 25.46 -11.97 6.90
C ARG A 200 24.20 -12.77 6.59
N PHE A 201 23.64 -13.46 7.59
CA PHE A 201 22.38 -14.19 7.51
C PHE A 201 21.21 -13.24 7.26
N GLU A 202 21.07 -12.15 8.04
CA GLU A 202 20.09 -11.10 7.86
C GLU A 202 20.11 -10.55 6.43
N LYS A 203 21.29 -10.15 5.94
CA LYS A 203 21.45 -9.60 4.58
C LYS A 203 21.04 -10.59 3.49
N ARG A 204 21.23 -11.89 3.72
CA ARG A 204 20.89 -12.95 2.76
C ARG A 204 19.38 -13.12 2.67
N ILE A 205 18.65 -13.17 3.80
CA ILE A 205 17.20 -13.34 3.83
C ILE A 205 16.46 -12.07 3.39
N MET A 206 16.95 -10.89 3.73
CA MET A 206 16.29 -9.63 3.39
C MET A 206 16.15 -9.39 1.88
N LYS A 207 17.10 -9.84 1.07
CA LYS A 207 17.04 -9.62 -0.39
C LYS A 207 15.76 -10.22 -1.03
N PRO A 208 15.45 -11.52 -0.87
CA PRO A 208 14.23 -12.09 -1.44
C PRO A 208 12.96 -11.54 -0.80
N VAL A 209 12.99 -11.17 0.48
CA VAL A 209 11.86 -10.52 1.16
C VAL A 209 11.55 -9.17 0.52
N PHE A 210 12.57 -8.34 0.26
CA PHE A 210 12.38 -7.05 -0.42
C PHE A 210 11.91 -7.22 -1.87
N MET A 211 12.48 -8.19 -2.61
CA MET A 211 12.01 -8.51 -3.96
C MET A 211 10.57 -9.01 -3.96
N GLY A 212 10.23 -9.92 -3.04
CA GLY A 212 8.86 -10.40 -2.86
C GLY A 212 7.89 -9.25 -2.58
N SER A 213 8.29 -8.30 -1.72
CA SER A 213 7.47 -7.13 -1.39
C SER A 213 7.23 -6.22 -2.59
N PHE A 214 8.27 -5.96 -3.39
CA PHE A 214 8.15 -5.20 -4.63
C PHE A 214 7.19 -5.86 -5.62
N PHE A 215 7.40 -7.15 -5.93
CA PHE A 215 6.56 -7.85 -6.90
C PHE A 215 5.14 -8.08 -6.39
N SER A 216 4.95 -8.38 -5.10
CA SER A 216 3.62 -8.53 -4.54
C SER A 216 2.78 -7.27 -4.70
N MET A 217 3.37 -6.11 -4.40
CA MET A 217 2.69 -4.84 -4.53
C MET A 217 2.51 -4.41 -5.98
N ALA A 218 3.50 -4.68 -6.85
CA ALA A 218 3.39 -4.43 -8.28
C ALA A 218 2.23 -5.25 -8.88
N ILE A 219 2.19 -6.55 -8.61
CA ILE A 219 1.13 -7.45 -9.10
C ILE A 219 -0.24 -7.01 -8.57
N PHE A 220 -0.37 -6.71 -7.28
CA PHE A 220 -1.64 -6.26 -6.71
C PHE A 220 -2.15 -4.97 -7.36
N PHE A 221 -1.25 -4.00 -7.59
CA PHE A 221 -1.62 -2.71 -8.19
C PHE A 221 -1.90 -2.77 -9.70
N VAL A 222 -1.54 -3.85 -10.40
CA VAL A 222 -2.01 -4.07 -11.77
C VAL A 222 -3.54 -4.03 -11.84
N ALA A 223 -4.25 -4.59 -10.85
CA ALA A 223 -5.70 -4.50 -10.78
C ALA A 223 -6.19 -3.04 -10.68
N TYR A 224 -5.51 -2.20 -9.88
CA TYR A 224 -5.86 -0.79 -9.69
C TYR A 224 -5.66 0.05 -10.96
N VAL A 225 -4.72 -0.34 -11.81
CA VAL A 225 -4.40 0.35 -13.06
C VAL A 225 -5.27 -0.16 -14.21
N THR A 226 -5.52 -1.47 -14.28
CA THR A 226 -6.14 -2.10 -15.46
C THR A 226 -7.65 -2.23 -15.33
N LEU A 227 -8.19 -2.63 -14.15
CA LEU A 227 -9.62 -2.91 -13.99
C LEU A 227 -10.52 -1.69 -14.21
N PRO A 228 -10.16 -0.44 -13.83
CA PRO A 228 -11.00 0.72 -14.06
C PRO A 228 -11.32 0.98 -15.54
N ALA A 229 -10.41 0.65 -16.45
CA ALA A 229 -10.64 0.76 -17.89
C ALA A 229 -11.23 -0.53 -18.50
N TYR A 230 -10.91 -1.69 -17.93
CA TYR A 230 -11.33 -2.99 -18.43
C TYR A 230 -12.80 -3.29 -18.13
N LEU A 231 -13.24 -3.10 -16.88
CA LEU A 231 -14.59 -3.48 -16.43
C LEU A 231 -15.72 -2.70 -17.15
N PRO A 232 -15.63 -1.37 -17.30
CA PRO A 232 -16.63 -0.63 -18.07
C PRO A 232 -16.68 -1.08 -19.52
N LYS A 233 -15.52 -1.29 -20.15
CA LYS A 233 -15.44 -1.67 -21.57
C LYS A 233 -15.97 -3.08 -21.83
N GLN A 234 -15.72 -4.04 -20.93
CA GLN A 234 -16.04 -5.46 -21.17
C GLN A 234 -17.39 -5.86 -20.59
N PHE A 235 -17.79 -5.29 -19.46
CA PHE A 235 -18.99 -5.68 -18.72
C PHE A 235 -19.98 -4.53 -18.53
N SER A 236 -19.74 -3.37 -19.14
CA SER A 236 -20.58 -2.17 -18.99
C SER A 236 -20.76 -1.74 -17.53
N PHE A 237 -19.72 -1.94 -16.71
CA PHE A 237 -19.74 -1.52 -15.32
C PHE A 237 -19.74 0.01 -15.21
N THR A 238 -20.54 0.51 -14.27
CA THR A 238 -20.44 1.89 -13.81
C THR A 238 -19.19 2.05 -12.91
N GLU A 239 -18.83 3.28 -12.59
CA GLU A 239 -17.73 3.56 -11.67
C GLU A 239 -17.98 2.98 -10.27
N SER A 240 -19.25 3.03 -9.79
CA SER A 240 -19.66 2.38 -8.54
C SER A 240 -19.44 0.87 -8.58
N SER A 241 -19.94 0.21 -9.63
CA SER A 241 -19.76 -1.24 -9.79
C SER A 241 -18.30 -1.62 -9.88
N THR A 242 -17.48 -0.83 -10.57
CA THR A 242 -16.03 -0.98 -10.64
C THR A 242 -15.39 -0.83 -9.25
N GLY A 243 -15.78 0.19 -8.50
CA GLY A 243 -15.32 0.43 -7.15
C GLY A 243 -15.64 -0.73 -6.19
N TYR A 244 -16.89 -1.25 -6.25
CA TYR A 244 -17.30 -2.40 -5.45
C TYR A 244 -16.55 -3.68 -5.82
N PHE A 245 -16.33 -3.91 -7.12
CA PHE A 245 -15.56 -5.06 -7.60
C PHE A 245 -14.10 -5.00 -7.09
N MET A 246 -13.46 -3.86 -7.20
CA MET A 246 -12.10 -3.66 -6.72
C MET A 246 -12.01 -3.71 -5.19
N SER A 247 -13.01 -3.17 -4.48
CA SER A 247 -13.06 -3.22 -3.01
C SER A 247 -13.20 -4.64 -2.49
N ALA A 248 -13.87 -5.53 -3.24
CA ALA A 248 -13.98 -6.95 -2.88
C ALA A 248 -12.60 -7.64 -2.86
N ILE A 249 -11.65 -7.27 -3.75
CA ILE A 249 -10.27 -7.78 -3.70
C ILE A 249 -9.62 -7.40 -2.35
N SER A 250 -9.73 -6.14 -1.95
CA SER A 250 -9.18 -5.64 -0.67
C SER A 250 -9.87 -6.27 0.53
N LEU A 251 -11.18 -6.51 0.47
CA LEU A 251 -11.92 -7.17 1.55
C LEU A 251 -11.44 -8.60 1.76
N VAL A 252 -11.29 -9.38 0.69
CA VAL A 252 -10.74 -10.74 0.75
C VAL A 252 -9.31 -10.71 1.27
N ALA A 253 -8.51 -9.72 0.88
CA ALA A 253 -7.15 -9.54 1.38
C ALA A 253 -7.12 -9.34 2.91
N VAL A 254 -8.00 -8.48 3.46
CA VAL A 254 -8.14 -8.28 4.92
C VAL A 254 -8.51 -9.59 5.63
N LEU A 255 -9.53 -10.29 5.12
CA LEU A 255 -9.98 -11.56 5.71
C LEU A 255 -8.88 -12.61 5.68
N THR A 256 -8.14 -12.71 4.58
CA THR A 256 -7.02 -13.65 4.44
C THR A 256 -5.85 -13.28 5.35
N ALA A 257 -5.49 -11.99 5.41
CA ALA A 257 -4.43 -11.50 6.29
C ALA A 257 -4.73 -11.78 7.77
N SER A 258 -6.00 -11.74 8.18
CA SER A 258 -6.40 -12.09 9.56
C SER A 258 -6.17 -13.57 9.89
N GLN A 259 -6.21 -14.47 8.89
CA GLN A 259 -5.96 -15.91 9.02
C GLN A 259 -4.51 -16.30 8.74
N MET A 260 -3.69 -15.37 8.25
CA MET A 260 -2.29 -15.62 7.87
C MET A 260 -1.46 -16.29 8.98
N PRO A 261 -1.57 -15.92 10.28
CA PRO A 261 -0.82 -16.58 11.34
C PRO A 261 -1.17 -18.08 11.48
N ASN A 262 -2.44 -18.43 11.34
CA ASN A 262 -2.90 -19.83 11.41
C ASN A 262 -2.41 -20.67 10.22
N ILE A 263 -2.33 -20.04 9.04
CA ILE A 263 -1.86 -20.68 7.81
C ILE A 263 -0.35 -20.89 7.88
N THR A 264 0.39 -19.90 8.33
CA THR A 264 1.85 -19.99 8.45
C THR A 264 2.31 -20.98 9.51
N GLN A 265 1.57 -21.14 10.60
CA GLN A 265 1.85 -22.19 11.60
C GLN A 265 1.76 -23.60 11.01
N LYS A 266 0.89 -23.84 10.04
CA LYS A 266 0.69 -25.15 9.42
C LYS A 266 1.63 -25.41 8.25
N LEU A 267 1.87 -24.43 7.40
CA LEU A 267 2.59 -24.58 6.14
C LEU A 267 4.03 -24.04 6.20
N GLY A 268 4.34 -23.22 7.21
CA GLY A 268 5.57 -22.47 7.28
C GLY A 268 5.53 -21.17 6.44
N GLU A 269 6.25 -20.15 6.90
CA GLU A 269 6.23 -18.79 6.33
C GLU A 269 6.67 -18.76 4.86
N LYS A 270 7.79 -19.46 4.56
CA LYS A 270 8.40 -19.47 3.22
C LYS A 270 7.48 -20.05 2.16
N ILE A 271 6.80 -21.16 2.50
CA ILE A 271 5.85 -21.83 1.60
C ILE A 271 4.60 -20.98 1.45
N THR A 272 4.11 -20.36 2.52
CA THR A 272 2.92 -19.51 2.49
C THR A 272 3.09 -18.32 1.56
N VAL A 273 4.26 -17.64 1.54
CA VAL A 273 4.55 -16.59 0.57
C VAL A 273 4.48 -17.10 -0.86
N CYS A 274 5.09 -18.27 -1.15
CA CYS A 274 5.06 -18.86 -2.50
C CYS A 274 3.62 -19.18 -2.94
N ILE A 275 2.81 -19.73 -2.05
CA ILE A 275 1.39 -20.01 -2.30
C ILE A 275 0.63 -18.71 -2.58
N GLY A 276 0.91 -17.62 -1.88
CA GLY A 276 0.31 -16.30 -2.16
C GLY A 276 0.57 -15.85 -3.60
N PHE A 277 1.79 -16.02 -4.10
CA PHE A 277 2.11 -15.71 -5.50
C PHE A 277 1.44 -16.66 -6.51
N LEU A 278 1.22 -17.94 -6.15
CA LEU A 278 0.44 -18.85 -6.99
C LEU A 278 -1.04 -18.41 -7.06
N PHE A 279 -1.61 -17.94 -5.96
CA PHE A 279 -2.97 -17.37 -5.98
C PHE A 279 -3.07 -16.12 -6.86
N PHE A 280 -2.08 -15.23 -6.84
CA PHE A 280 -2.00 -14.14 -7.79
C PHE A 280 -1.96 -14.65 -9.24
N ALA A 281 -1.10 -15.63 -9.54
CA ALA A 281 -0.99 -16.20 -10.88
C ALA A 281 -2.33 -16.76 -11.38
N LEU A 282 -3.02 -17.53 -10.55
CA LEU A 282 -4.34 -18.10 -10.89
C LEU A 282 -5.40 -17.00 -11.04
N GLY A 283 -5.43 -16.00 -10.15
CA GLY A 283 -6.38 -14.90 -10.21
C GLY A 283 -6.24 -14.10 -11.51
N TYR A 284 -5.02 -13.70 -11.87
CA TYR A 284 -4.77 -12.99 -13.12
C TYR A 284 -4.95 -13.86 -14.37
N LEU A 285 -4.69 -15.16 -14.29
CA LEU A 285 -5.02 -16.07 -15.37
C LEU A 285 -6.53 -16.07 -15.64
N LEU A 286 -7.36 -16.15 -14.59
CA LEU A 286 -8.81 -16.07 -14.73
C LEU A 286 -9.25 -14.72 -15.32
N PHE A 287 -8.69 -13.59 -14.87
CA PHE A 287 -9.00 -12.27 -15.46
C PHE A 287 -8.65 -12.20 -16.95
N GLY A 288 -7.62 -12.93 -17.40
CA GLY A 288 -7.23 -12.97 -18.81
C GLY A 288 -8.13 -13.85 -19.66
N VAL A 289 -8.41 -15.08 -19.22
CA VAL A 289 -9.01 -16.10 -20.11
C VAL A 289 -10.53 -16.12 -20.12
N THR A 290 -11.20 -15.41 -19.20
CA THR A 290 -12.66 -15.44 -19.08
C THR A 290 -13.33 -14.14 -19.50
N LEU A 291 -14.51 -14.27 -20.07
CA LEU A 291 -15.47 -13.18 -20.31
C LEU A 291 -16.72 -13.32 -19.43
N GLU A 292 -16.72 -14.32 -18.52
CA GLU A 292 -17.83 -14.59 -17.63
C GLU A 292 -17.62 -13.88 -16.29
N ILE A 293 -18.56 -13.01 -15.90
CA ILE A 293 -18.44 -12.18 -14.70
C ILE A 293 -18.31 -13.02 -13.40
N TYR A 294 -18.98 -14.16 -13.32
CA TYR A 294 -18.89 -15.04 -12.16
C TYR A 294 -17.46 -15.61 -11.95
N ILE A 295 -16.79 -15.94 -13.05
CA ILE A 295 -15.40 -16.41 -13.01
C ILE A 295 -14.45 -15.26 -12.66
N MET A 296 -14.76 -14.02 -13.11
CA MET A 296 -14.03 -12.82 -12.68
C MET A 296 -14.08 -12.64 -11.15
N TYR A 297 -15.23 -12.89 -10.50
CA TYR A 297 -15.31 -12.85 -9.03
C TYR A 297 -14.45 -13.94 -8.35
N VAL A 298 -14.28 -15.11 -8.97
CA VAL A 298 -13.31 -16.10 -8.49
C VAL A 298 -11.89 -15.53 -8.58
N GLY A 299 -11.55 -14.85 -9.67
CA GLY A 299 -10.29 -14.14 -9.83
C GLY A 299 -10.07 -13.07 -8.75
N VAL A 300 -11.12 -12.32 -8.36
CA VAL A 300 -11.11 -11.38 -7.23
C VAL A 300 -10.71 -12.08 -5.93
N VAL A 301 -11.36 -13.21 -5.62
CA VAL A 301 -11.07 -13.98 -4.40
C VAL A 301 -9.62 -14.46 -4.40
N LEU A 302 -9.15 -15.04 -5.50
CA LEU A 302 -7.78 -15.54 -5.61
C LEU A 302 -6.75 -14.41 -5.48
N THR A 303 -6.97 -13.28 -6.14
CA THR A 303 -6.09 -12.11 -6.06
C THR A 303 -6.03 -11.54 -4.64
N GLY A 304 -7.19 -11.46 -3.97
CA GLY A 304 -7.27 -11.03 -2.56
C GLY A 304 -6.53 -11.98 -1.61
N ILE A 305 -6.68 -13.31 -1.79
CA ILE A 305 -5.92 -14.32 -1.03
C ILE A 305 -4.42 -14.14 -1.29
N GLY A 306 -4.02 -13.96 -2.55
CA GLY A 306 -2.63 -13.72 -2.92
C GLY A 306 -2.00 -12.57 -2.16
N PHE A 307 -2.68 -11.42 -2.08
CA PHE A 307 -2.21 -10.26 -1.34
C PHE A 307 -2.16 -10.52 0.17
N GLY A 308 -3.24 -11.07 0.74
CA GLY A 308 -3.35 -11.32 2.18
C GLY A 308 -2.30 -12.29 2.73
N LEU A 309 -1.80 -13.22 1.88
CA LEU A 309 -0.73 -14.16 2.22
C LEU A 309 0.68 -13.63 1.93
N THR A 310 0.83 -12.54 1.17
CA THR A 310 2.16 -12.05 0.76
C THR A 310 2.59 -10.82 1.54
N VAL A 311 2.00 -9.64 1.32
CA VAL A 311 2.49 -8.37 1.87
C VAL A 311 2.54 -8.36 3.40
N PRO A 312 1.50 -8.78 4.14
CA PRO A 312 1.55 -8.82 5.59
C PRO A 312 2.61 -9.80 6.12
N LEU A 313 2.75 -10.96 5.47
CA LEU A 313 3.74 -11.96 5.87
C LEU A 313 5.17 -11.49 5.58
N LEU A 314 5.42 -10.87 4.42
CA LEU A 314 6.72 -10.29 4.10
C LEU A 314 7.12 -9.17 5.07
N ASN A 315 6.16 -8.37 5.51
CA ASN A 315 6.39 -7.37 6.57
C ASN A 315 6.77 -8.06 7.90
N HIS A 316 6.06 -9.13 8.27
CA HIS A 316 6.39 -9.92 9.46
C HIS A 316 7.81 -10.49 9.38
N LEU A 317 8.21 -11.07 8.25
CA LEU A 317 9.57 -11.59 8.02
C LEU A 317 10.65 -10.50 8.17
N VAL A 318 10.36 -9.27 7.73
CA VAL A 318 11.29 -8.15 7.96
C VAL A 318 11.47 -7.87 9.44
N VAL A 319 10.39 -7.90 10.23
CA VAL A 319 10.47 -7.65 11.68
C VAL A 319 11.21 -8.78 12.39
N GLU A 320 10.94 -10.03 12.01
CA GLU A 320 11.48 -11.22 12.69
C GLU A 320 12.95 -11.45 12.40
N TYR A 321 13.34 -11.34 11.11
CA TYR A 321 14.73 -11.59 10.69
C TYR A 321 15.63 -10.36 10.76
N SER A 322 15.15 -9.21 11.27
CA SER A 322 15.99 -8.04 11.50
C SER A 322 16.46 -7.96 12.94
N GLY A 323 17.76 -7.79 13.13
CA GLY A 323 18.33 -7.42 14.42
C GLY A 323 17.72 -6.11 14.94
N GLU A 324 17.72 -5.91 16.27
CA GLU A 324 17.09 -4.72 16.89
C GLU A 324 17.59 -3.39 16.31
N MET A 325 18.88 -3.30 15.98
CA MET A 325 19.50 -2.09 15.42
C MET A 325 19.15 -1.86 13.95
N SER A 326 18.98 -2.92 13.17
CA SER A 326 18.72 -2.87 11.73
C SER A 326 17.23 -2.81 11.38
N ARG A 327 16.34 -3.22 12.30
CA ARG A 327 14.90 -3.36 12.08
C ARG A 327 14.24 -2.13 11.49
N GLY A 328 14.50 -0.95 12.08
CA GLY A 328 13.93 0.31 11.56
C GLY A 328 14.38 0.62 10.14
N LYS A 329 15.65 0.37 9.83
CA LYS A 329 16.20 0.55 8.48
C LYS A 329 15.60 -0.44 7.47
N ASN A 330 15.41 -1.70 7.88
CA ASN A 330 14.84 -2.72 7.01
C ASN A 330 13.34 -2.52 6.78
N LEU A 331 12.58 -2.08 7.80
CA LEU A 331 11.19 -1.67 7.62
C LEU A 331 11.06 -0.47 6.66
N GLY A 332 11.95 0.51 6.75
CA GLY A 332 12.00 1.61 5.80
C GLY A 332 12.27 1.13 4.36
N ARG A 333 13.21 0.19 4.17
CA ARG A 333 13.48 -0.43 2.87
C ARG A 333 12.30 -1.24 2.35
N PHE A 334 11.64 -2.01 3.23
CA PHE A 334 10.42 -2.73 2.89
C PHE A 334 9.34 -1.77 2.36
N SER A 335 9.05 -0.68 3.07
CA SER A 335 8.10 0.33 2.62
C SER A 335 8.49 0.93 1.26
N MET A 336 9.78 1.24 1.05
CA MET A 336 10.26 1.74 -0.25
C MET A 336 10.04 0.72 -1.37
N MET A 337 10.26 -0.59 -1.12
CA MET A 337 10.01 -1.64 -2.12
C MET A 337 8.52 -1.80 -2.43
N VAL A 338 7.65 -1.73 -1.41
CA VAL A 338 6.20 -1.75 -1.57
C VAL A 338 5.76 -0.59 -2.49
N PHE A 339 6.15 0.65 -2.20
CA PHE A 339 5.75 1.79 -3.02
C PHE A 339 6.43 1.81 -4.40
N ALA A 340 7.66 1.33 -4.51
CA ALA A 340 8.32 1.17 -5.81
C ALA A 340 7.58 0.13 -6.67
N GLY A 341 7.12 -0.97 -6.07
CA GLY A 341 6.28 -1.97 -6.74
C GLY A 341 4.95 -1.37 -7.18
N GLN A 342 4.29 -0.61 -6.31
CA GLN A 342 3.05 0.09 -6.63
C GLN A 342 3.20 1.02 -7.85
N PHE A 343 4.28 1.81 -7.91
CA PHE A 343 4.57 2.65 -9.07
C PHE A 343 4.88 1.80 -10.32
N ALA A 344 5.63 0.71 -10.17
CA ALA A 344 6.00 -0.17 -11.27
C ALA A 344 4.79 -0.81 -11.98
N ALA A 345 3.64 -0.94 -11.28
CA ALA A 345 2.41 -1.44 -11.87
C ALA A 345 1.93 -0.60 -13.07
N THR A 346 2.26 0.69 -13.14
CA THR A 346 1.92 1.54 -14.29
C THR A 346 2.51 1.05 -15.59
N PHE A 347 3.69 0.42 -15.54
CA PHE A 347 4.37 -0.02 -16.76
C PHE A 347 3.65 -1.14 -17.51
N VAL A 348 2.65 -1.79 -16.91
CA VAL A 348 1.82 -2.77 -17.62
C VAL A 348 0.97 -2.15 -18.72
N GLU A 349 0.65 -0.84 -18.63
CA GLU A 349 -0.09 -0.12 -19.67
C GLU A 349 0.70 0.05 -20.98
N TYR A 350 2.03 -0.15 -20.94
CA TYR A 350 2.89 -0.16 -22.12
C TYR A 350 3.00 -1.54 -22.79
N ILE A 351 2.40 -2.58 -22.22
CA ILE A 351 2.33 -3.91 -22.85
C ILE A 351 1.44 -3.78 -24.09
N PRO A 352 1.97 -4.07 -25.30
CA PRO A 352 1.19 -3.94 -26.52
C PRO A 352 0.05 -4.95 -26.58
N GLY A 353 -1.10 -4.53 -27.09
CA GLY A 353 -2.26 -5.38 -27.26
C GLY A 353 -3.43 -4.97 -26.36
N ASN A 354 -4.24 -5.93 -25.97
CA ASN A 354 -5.40 -5.72 -25.12
C ASN A 354 -5.13 -6.16 -23.67
N SER A 355 -6.09 -5.96 -22.79
CA SER A 355 -5.99 -6.32 -21.37
C SER A 355 -5.69 -7.81 -21.13
N PHE A 356 -6.01 -8.70 -22.08
CA PHE A 356 -5.64 -10.11 -22.03
C PHE A 356 -4.12 -10.29 -21.83
N TYR A 357 -3.30 -9.59 -22.65
CA TYR A 357 -1.85 -9.70 -22.55
C TYR A 357 -1.34 -9.17 -21.22
N ILE A 358 -1.92 -8.09 -20.71
CA ILE A 358 -1.57 -7.54 -19.38
C ILE A 358 -1.82 -8.59 -18.29
N PHE A 359 -3.00 -9.20 -18.29
CA PHE A 359 -3.36 -10.20 -17.28
C PHE A 359 -2.49 -11.47 -17.39
N ILE A 360 -2.27 -11.98 -18.60
CA ILE A 360 -1.45 -13.17 -18.81
C ILE A 360 0.03 -12.93 -18.46
N CYS A 361 0.60 -11.78 -18.84
CA CYS A 361 1.96 -11.41 -18.45
C CYS A 361 2.06 -11.30 -16.92
N THR A 362 1.07 -10.70 -16.26
CA THR A 362 1.04 -10.57 -14.80
C THR A 362 0.94 -11.96 -14.12
N ALA A 363 0.10 -12.85 -14.64
CA ALA A 363 0.01 -14.24 -14.18
C ALA A 363 1.36 -14.96 -14.31
N PHE A 364 2.01 -14.83 -15.46
CA PHE A 364 3.31 -15.44 -15.73
C PHE A 364 4.40 -14.89 -14.81
N ILE A 365 4.48 -13.56 -14.64
CA ILE A 365 5.42 -12.93 -13.69
C ILE A 365 5.18 -13.43 -12.26
N SER A 366 3.90 -13.54 -11.84
CA SER A 366 3.55 -14.05 -10.51
C SER A 366 4.03 -15.49 -10.31
N LEU A 367 3.88 -16.34 -11.31
CA LEU A 367 4.37 -17.72 -11.29
C LEU A 367 5.90 -17.79 -11.21
N LEU A 368 6.59 -16.96 -12.01
CA LEU A 368 8.07 -16.90 -11.98
C LEU A 368 8.58 -16.44 -10.61
N VAL A 369 7.92 -15.46 -9.99
CA VAL A 369 8.29 -15.00 -8.64
C VAL A 369 8.05 -16.10 -7.60
N ALA A 370 6.93 -16.84 -7.69
CA ALA A 370 6.67 -17.98 -6.81
C ALA A 370 7.78 -19.04 -6.90
N ILE A 371 8.16 -19.41 -8.12
CA ILE A 371 9.22 -20.40 -8.38
C ILE A 371 10.57 -19.90 -7.87
N PHE A 372 10.91 -18.63 -8.18
CA PHE A 372 12.16 -18.01 -7.73
C PHE A 372 12.27 -18.03 -6.19
N LEU A 373 11.23 -17.57 -5.49
CA LEU A 373 11.22 -17.54 -4.03
C LEU A 373 11.29 -18.95 -3.45
N TYR A 374 10.57 -19.93 -4.02
CA TYR A 374 10.63 -21.33 -3.59
C TYR A 374 12.04 -21.91 -3.70
N ILE A 375 12.70 -21.75 -4.86
CA ILE A 375 14.07 -22.22 -5.07
C ILE A 375 15.04 -21.54 -4.11
N PHE A 376 14.89 -20.23 -3.95
CA PHE A 376 15.73 -19.45 -3.06
C PHE A 376 15.61 -19.89 -1.61
N PHE A 377 14.38 -20.03 -1.11
CA PHE A 377 14.14 -20.45 0.26
C PHE A 377 14.57 -21.91 0.52
N LYS A 378 14.41 -22.79 -0.48
CA LYS A 378 14.89 -24.19 -0.39
C LYS A 378 16.41 -24.28 -0.30
N ARG A 379 17.14 -23.42 -1.03
CA ARG A 379 18.62 -23.43 -1.04
C ARG A 379 19.23 -22.84 0.24
N ASN A 380 18.44 -22.13 1.02
CA ASN A 380 18.88 -21.40 2.21
C ASN A 380 18.25 -21.93 3.52
N ASN A 381 17.61 -23.09 3.47
CA ASN A 381 17.33 -23.97 4.60
C ASN A 381 18.47 -24.95 4.73
#